data_cdef3859688c926de5f015712effb453
#
_entry.id   cdef3859688c926de5f015712effb453
#
_cell.length_a   1.000
_cell.length_b   1.000
_cell.length_c   1.000
_cell.angle_alpha   90.00
_cell.angle_beta   90.00
_cell.angle_gamma   90.00
#
_symmetry.space_group_name_H-M   'P 1'
#
loop_
_entity.id
_entity.type
_entity.pdbx_description
1 polymer ?
#
loop_
_entity_poly.entity_id
_entity_poly.type
_entity_poly.pdbx_seq_one_letter_code
_entity_poly.pdbx_strand_id
1 'polypeptide(L)'
;MITDRDYNFISQREIELMTTIETDIDSDSLILTSNNQKTLKIPHDSSRSNKVRAMVWDDLCDAYDEGDDASRWLSEVLGTFRGSALRLVRFDQKGERLVPKQYLHGVHAESAFSDQFPYLITSWESLSRLNTGLSENDSFEVSMNRFRPNIVVKALPNVEMMTSSNLVCEKSGYQFGLRKPCKRCKITTIDQETGAIENPKEPLATLAKLKFSEEENGAFFGQNAILLSEHAVLRVGDLLEIA
;
A
#
# COMPACT_ATOMS: atom_id res chain seq x y z
N MET A 1 11.04 3.28 -0.93
CA MET A 1 10.14 4.33 -1.49
C MET A 1 10.85 5.05 -2.63
N ILE A 2 10.16 5.34 -3.72
CA ILE A 2 10.70 6.14 -4.82
C ILE A 2 10.45 7.63 -4.54
N THR A 3 11.42 8.47 -4.82
CA THR A 3 11.37 9.92 -4.61
C THR A 3 11.92 10.67 -5.82
N ASP A 4 11.67 11.98 -5.87
CA ASP A 4 12.43 12.87 -6.73
C ASP A 4 13.87 13.10 -6.19
N ARG A 5 14.64 13.95 -6.85
CA ARG A 5 16.02 14.28 -6.45
C ARG A 5 16.12 15.01 -5.11
N ASP A 6 15.04 15.67 -4.68
CA ASP A 6 14.95 16.43 -3.45
C ASP A 6 14.32 15.60 -2.31
N TYR A 7 14.20 14.28 -2.54
CA TYR A 7 13.63 13.26 -1.64
C TYR A 7 12.16 13.44 -1.30
N ASN A 8 11.37 14.08 -2.17
CA ASN A 8 9.92 14.09 -2.05
C ASN A 8 9.32 12.81 -2.65
N PHE A 9 8.35 12.24 -1.96
CA PHE A 9 7.64 11.03 -2.38
C PHE A 9 7.03 11.15 -3.77
N ILE A 10 7.29 10.16 -4.61
CA ILE A 10 6.66 9.97 -5.92
C ILE A 10 5.85 8.68 -5.88
N SER A 11 4.62 8.73 -6.34
CA SER A 11 3.70 7.59 -6.36
C SER A 11 3.27 7.20 -7.78
N GLN A 12 2.48 6.15 -7.87
CA GLN A 12 1.80 5.78 -9.11
C GLN A 12 0.83 6.86 -9.63
N ARG A 13 0.52 7.90 -8.84
CA ARG A 13 -0.26 9.06 -9.30
C ARG A 13 0.51 9.90 -10.31
N GLU A 14 1.81 9.94 -10.17
CA GLU A 14 2.74 10.71 -10.99
C GLU A 14 3.37 9.86 -12.10
N ILE A 15 3.64 8.58 -11.81
CA ILE A 15 4.28 7.64 -12.75
C ILE A 15 3.54 6.31 -12.69
N GLU A 16 2.56 6.12 -13.56
CA GLU A 16 1.72 4.92 -13.60
C GLU A 16 2.56 3.65 -13.85
N LEU A 17 3.62 3.75 -14.64
CA LEU A 17 4.53 2.64 -14.93
C LEU A 17 5.23 2.04 -13.71
N MET A 18 5.17 2.67 -12.53
CA MET A 18 5.64 2.04 -11.29
C MET A 18 4.92 0.72 -10.98
N THR A 19 3.72 0.52 -11.51
CA THR A 19 2.96 -0.74 -11.36
C THR A 19 3.66 -1.92 -12.01
N THR A 20 4.46 -1.67 -13.05
CA THR A 20 5.15 -2.71 -13.84
C THR A 20 6.47 -3.16 -13.21
N ILE A 21 6.83 -2.64 -12.05
CA ILE A 21 7.98 -3.08 -11.27
C ILE A 21 7.52 -4.17 -10.29
N GLU A 22 7.93 -5.38 -10.55
CA GLU A 22 7.75 -6.50 -9.62
C GLU A 22 8.75 -6.40 -8.48
N THR A 23 8.31 -6.74 -7.28
CA THR A 23 9.12 -6.73 -6.08
C THR A 23 9.16 -8.11 -5.45
N ASP A 24 10.36 -8.58 -5.12
CA ASP A 24 10.57 -9.83 -4.41
C ASP A 24 11.64 -9.64 -3.32
N ILE A 25 11.69 -10.57 -2.37
CA ILE A 25 12.63 -10.53 -1.25
C ILE A 25 13.24 -11.92 -1.10
N ASP A 26 14.55 -12.01 -1.20
CA ASP A 26 15.31 -13.19 -0.78
C ASP A 26 15.96 -12.98 0.60
N SER A 27 16.77 -13.93 1.07
CA SER A 27 17.47 -13.85 2.36
C SER A 27 18.36 -12.61 2.50
N ASP A 28 18.89 -12.10 1.39
CA ASP A 28 19.97 -11.14 1.38
C ASP A 28 19.60 -9.80 0.75
N SER A 29 18.52 -9.76 -0.04
CA SER A 29 18.22 -8.62 -0.90
C SER A 29 16.73 -8.38 -1.12
N LEU A 30 16.37 -7.10 -1.30
CA LEU A 30 15.18 -6.69 -2.03
C LEU A 30 15.51 -6.76 -3.53
N ILE A 31 14.65 -7.43 -4.30
CA ILE A 31 14.79 -7.63 -5.74
C ILE A 31 13.69 -6.82 -6.44
N LEU A 32 14.09 -5.97 -7.37
CA LEU A 32 13.18 -5.24 -8.25
C LEU A 32 13.39 -5.73 -9.68
N THR A 33 12.31 -6.12 -10.36
CA THR A 33 12.36 -6.58 -11.75
C THR A 33 11.37 -5.77 -12.60
N SER A 34 11.83 -5.24 -13.72
CA SER A 34 10.98 -4.54 -14.68
C SER A 34 10.46 -5.48 -15.75
N ASN A 35 9.41 -5.08 -16.48
CA ASN A 35 8.85 -5.83 -17.61
C ASN A 35 9.90 -6.21 -18.68
N ASN A 36 10.98 -5.43 -18.81
CA ASN A 36 12.11 -5.73 -19.68
C ASN A 36 13.11 -6.72 -19.06
N GLN A 37 12.73 -7.34 -17.96
CA GLN A 37 13.57 -8.28 -17.18
C GLN A 37 14.89 -7.69 -16.67
N LYS A 38 15.02 -6.35 -16.64
CA LYS A 38 16.11 -5.72 -15.92
C LYS A 38 15.89 -5.89 -14.43
N THR A 39 16.86 -6.46 -13.75
CA THR A 39 16.78 -6.73 -12.30
C THR A 39 17.74 -5.84 -11.56
N LEU A 40 17.28 -5.26 -10.44
CA LEU A 40 18.10 -4.58 -9.45
C LEU A 40 18.02 -5.34 -8.13
N LYS A 41 19.18 -5.69 -7.56
CA LYS A 41 19.27 -6.28 -6.21
C LYS A 41 19.83 -5.25 -5.24
N ILE A 42 19.12 -5.07 -4.12
CA ILE A 42 19.48 -4.14 -3.06
C ILE A 42 19.72 -4.94 -1.78
N PRO A 43 20.97 -5.10 -1.35
CA PRO A 43 21.30 -5.90 -0.16
C PRO A 43 20.63 -5.36 1.11
N HIS A 44 20.16 -6.27 1.97
CA HIS A 44 19.61 -5.89 3.27
C HIS A 44 20.66 -5.25 4.18
N ASP A 45 21.90 -5.76 4.13
CA ASP A 45 23.04 -5.34 4.97
C ASP A 45 24.00 -4.38 4.28
N SER A 46 23.56 -3.66 3.22
CA SER A 46 24.43 -2.65 2.60
C SER A 46 24.87 -1.62 3.64
N SER A 47 26.14 -1.21 3.60
CA SER A 47 26.68 -0.14 4.45
C SER A 47 25.95 1.17 4.14
N ARG A 48 24.99 1.52 5.00
CA ARG A 48 24.11 2.67 4.82
C ARG A 48 24.81 3.94 5.27
N SER A 49 25.63 4.49 4.39
CA SER A 49 26.38 5.73 4.68
C SER A 49 25.66 7.00 4.28
N ASN A 50 24.68 6.91 3.36
CA ASN A 50 24.01 8.09 2.81
C ASN A 50 22.66 8.34 3.48
N LYS A 51 22.72 8.91 4.71
CA LYS A 51 21.51 9.31 5.44
C LYS A 51 20.90 10.56 4.83
N VAL A 52 19.60 10.55 4.60
CA VAL A 52 18.82 11.62 3.99
C VAL A 52 17.53 11.87 4.76
N ARG A 53 16.87 12.98 4.48
CA ARG A 53 15.52 13.26 4.97
C ARG A 53 14.55 13.17 3.80
N ALA A 54 13.58 12.27 3.89
CA ALA A 54 12.59 12.05 2.84
C ALA A 54 11.21 12.56 3.28
N MET A 55 10.55 13.30 2.40
CA MET A 55 9.20 13.81 2.63
C MET A 55 8.16 12.79 2.18
N VAL A 56 7.27 12.40 3.08
CA VAL A 56 6.11 11.52 2.81
C VAL A 56 4.85 12.29 3.19
N TRP A 57 4.15 12.82 2.22
CA TRP A 57 3.07 13.79 2.44
C TRP A 57 3.60 15.00 3.20
N ASP A 58 3.13 15.23 4.42
CA ASP A 58 3.55 16.32 5.28
C ASP A 58 4.60 15.89 6.34
N ASP A 59 5.00 14.62 6.33
CA ASP A 59 5.93 14.05 7.30
C ASP A 59 7.35 13.97 6.75
N LEU A 60 8.30 14.48 7.51
CA LEU A 60 9.73 14.40 7.21
C LEU A 60 10.36 13.22 7.94
N CYS A 61 10.77 12.19 7.18
CA CYS A 61 11.28 10.93 7.70
C CYS A 61 12.79 10.80 7.54
N ASP A 62 13.45 10.18 8.50
CA ASP A 62 14.82 9.71 8.35
C ASP A 62 14.87 8.51 7.40
N ALA A 63 15.79 8.54 6.46
CA ALA A 63 15.93 7.52 5.44
C ALA A 63 17.38 7.34 4.99
N TYR A 64 17.64 6.29 4.23
CA TYR A 64 18.90 6.07 3.54
C TYR A 64 18.66 6.01 2.03
N ASP A 65 19.48 6.72 1.27
CA ASP A 65 19.48 6.64 -0.19
C ASP A 65 20.22 5.37 -0.62
N GLU A 66 19.60 4.56 -1.49
CA GLU A 66 20.13 3.29 -1.98
C GLU A 66 21.21 3.46 -3.08
N GLY A 67 21.56 4.71 -3.39
CA GLY A 67 22.70 5.05 -4.23
C GLY A 67 22.39 5.21 -5.71
N ASP A 68 23.46 5.47 -6.49
CA ASP A 68 23.34 5.87 -7.89
C ASP A 68 22.98 4.72 -8.82
N ASP A 69 23.31 3.48 -8.47
CA ASP A 69 22.93 2.31 -9.26
C ASP A 69 21.41 2.12 -9.24
N ALA A 70 20.76 2.28 -8.08
CA ALA A 70 19.32 2.26 -7.94
C ALA A 70 18.67 3.42 -8.71
N SER A 71 19.25 4.61 -8.63
CA SER A 71 18.77 5.79 -9.36
C SER A 71 18.85 5.61 -10.88
N ARG A 72 19.97 5.04 -11.37
CA ARG A 72 20.17 4.75 -12.80
C ARG A 72 19.16 3.73 -13.29
N TRP A 73 18.99 2.64 -12.56
CA TRP A 73 18.02 1.59 -12.89
C TRP A 73 16.59 2.14 -12.96
N LEU A 74 16.16 2.93 -11.94
CA LEU A 74 14.85 3.57 -11.95
C LEU A 74 14.67 4.50 -13.15
N SER A 75 15.69 5.30 -13.48
CA SER A 75 15.63 6.22 -14.63
C SER A 75 15.58 5.50 -15.97
N GLU A 76 16.21 4.32 -16.08
CA GLU A 76 16.12 3.47 -17.27
C GLU A 76 14.75 2.79 -17.43
N VAL A 77 14.09 2.43 -16.32
CA VAL A 77 12.80 1.74 -16.32
C VAL A 77 11.63 2.70 -16.41
N LEU A 78 11.66 3.78 -15.62
CA LEU A 78 10.54 4.71 -15.45
C LEU A 78 10.75 6.07 -16.16
N GLY A 79 11.96 6.34 -16.64
CA GLY A 79 12.35 7.65 -17.14
C GLY A 79 12.72 8.62 -16.03
N THR A 80 12.71 9.91 -16.36
CA THR A 80 12.97 11.00 -15.42
C THR A 80 11.68 11.65 -14.96
N PHE A 81 11.68 12.19 -13.76
CA PHE A 81 10.57 13.00 -13.25
C PHE A 81 10.94 14.47 -13.24
N ARG A 82 10.18 15.30 -13.99
CA ARG A 82 10.44 16.75 -14.16
C ARG A 82 11.89 17.06 -14.57
N GLY A 83 12.46 16.22 -15.45
CA GLY A 83 13.82 16.36 -15.96
C GLY A 83 14.93 15.94 -14.99
N SER A 84 14.59 15.31 -13.87
CA SER A 84 15.56 14.83 -12.88
C SER A 84 15.46 13.32 -12.68
N ALA A 85 16.57 12.70 -12.32
CA ALA A 85 16.61 11.26 -11.97
C ALA A 85 15.80 10.98 -10.70
N LEU A 86 15.19 9.80 -10.67
CA LEU A 86 14.51 9.27 -9.49
C LEU A 86 15.52 8.72 -8.49
N ARG A 87 15.15 8.76 -7.22
CA ARG A 87 15.95 8.14 -6.13
C ARG A 87 15.14 7.02 -5.48
N LEU A 88 15.83 6.02 -4.97
CA LEU A 88 15.25 4.99 -4.13
C LEU A 88 15.74 5.18 -2.71
N VAL A 89 14.82 5.26 -1.75
CA VAL A 89 15.15 5.44 -0.34
C VAL A 89 14.56 4.34 0.53
N ARG A 90 15.28 3.98 1.57
CA ARG A 90 14.89 3.02 2.61
C ARG A 90 14.59 3.78 3.90
N PHE A 91 13.51 3.45 4.56
CA PHE A 91 13.17 4.01 5.88
C PHE A 91 14.26 3.64 6.90
N ASP A 92 14.68 4.62 7.70
CA ASP A 92 15.58 4.33 8.83
C ASP A 92 14.78 3.64 9.95
N GLN A 93 15.09 2.38 10.24
CA GLN A 93 14.41 1.60 11.29
C GLN A 93 14.58 2.20 12.72
N LYS A 94 15.50 3.14 12.88
CA LYS A 94 15.66 3.92 14.13
C LYS A 94 14.84 5.20 14.12
N GLY A 95 14.28 5.56 12.97
CA GLY A 95 13.35 6.68 12.83
C GLY A 95 11.94 6.25 13.22
N GLU A 96 11.10 7.21 13.52
CA GLU A 96 9.72 6.99 13.91
C GLU A 96 8.79 7.75 12.95
N ARG A 97 7.75 7.06 12.46
CA ARG A 97 6.60 7.69 11.81
C ARG A 97 5.34 7.00 12.29
N LEU A 98 4.67 7.62 13.25
CA LEU A 98 3.51 7.05 13.92
C LEU A 98 2.25 7.11 13.06
N VAL A 99 1.37 6.14 13.26
CA VAL A 99 -0.04 6.24 12.88
C VAL A 99 -0.66 7.44 13.63
N PRO A 100 -1.56 8.25 13.03
CA PRO A 100 -2.15 9.41 13.69
C PRO A 100 -2.80 9.05 15.03
N LYS A 101 -2.51 9.86 16.07
CA LYS A 101 -2.82 9.58 17.48
C LYS A 101 -4.25 9.17 17.76
N GLN A 102 -5.22 9.76 17.04
CA GLN A 102 -6.65 9.45 17.22
C GLN A 102 -7.01 8.00 16.88
N TYR A 103 -6.17 7.29 16.14
CA TYR A 103 -6.40 5.90 15.74
C TYR A 103 -5.56 4.89 16.55
N LEU A 104 -4.67 5.35 17.41
CA LEU A 104 -3.80 4.47 18.19
C LEU A 104 -4.55 3.80 19.36
N HIS A 105 -5.55 4.46 19.95
CA HIS A 105 -6.31 3.97 21.10
C HIS A 105 -5.41 3.50 22.25
N GLY A 106 -4.29 4.22 22.47
CA GLY A 106 -3.35 3.90 23.55
C GLY A 106 -2.26 2.89 23.22
N VAL A 107 -2.23 2.33 22.00
CA VAL A 107 -1.15 1.45 21.53
C VAL A 107 -0.16 2.20 20.65
N HIS A 108 1.06 1.70 20.56
CA HIS A 108 2.08 2.21 19.64
C HIS A 108 1.96 1.50 18.29
N ALA A 109 1.92 2.25 17.20
CA ALA A 109 1.99 1.69 15.85
C ALA A 109 2.64 2.67 14.88
N GLU A 110 3.53 2.14 14.05
CA GLU A 110 4.29 2.90 13.05
C GLU A 110 3.80 2.59 11.64
N SER A 111 3.83 3.60 10.78
CA SER A 111 3.42 3.47 9.38
C SER A 111 4.60 3.43 8.41
N ALA A 112 5.82 3.75 8.84
CA ALA A 112 7.00 3.88 7.98
C ALA A 112 6.68 4.70 6.71
N PHE A 113 6.91 4.15 5.52
CA PHE A 113 6.60 4.82 4.25
C PHE A 113 5.19 4.51 3.69
N SER A 114 4.34 3.80 4.42
CA SER A 114 2.93 3.64 4.01
C SER A 114 2.16 4.95 4.16
N ASP A 115 0.97 5.07 3.57
CA ASP A 115 0.22 6.34 3.61
C ASP A 115 0.01 6.86 5.04
N GLN A 116 -0.76 6.14 5.84
CA GLN A 116 -1.04 6.48 7.25
C GLN A 116 -1.03 5.24 8.16
N PHE A 117 -1.28 4.06 7.60
CA PHE A 117 -1.41 2.82 8.34
C PHE A 117 -0.53 1.74 7.74
N PRO A 118 0.04 0.86 8.57
CA PRO A 118 0.92 -0.21 8.09
C PRO A 118 0.18 -1.31 7.32
N TYR A 119 -1.13 -1.49 7.56
CA TYR A 119 -1.92 -2.55 6.94
C TYR A 119 -3.21 -2.04 6.33
N LEU A 120 -3.53 -2.61 5.15
CA LEU A 120 -4.83 -2.53 4.51
C LEU A 120 -5.42 -3.94 4.45
N ILE A 121 -6.59 -4.13 5.04
CA ILE A 121 -7.35 -5.37 5.03
C ILE A 121 -8.58 -5.18 4.14
N THR A 122 -8.77 -6.10 3.19
CA THR A 122 -9.90 -6.10 2.26
C THR A 122 -10.60 -7.45 2.28
N SER A 123 -11.81 -7.53 1.72
CA SER A 123 -12.52 -8.81 1.59
C SER A 123 -12.90 -9.13 0.14
N TRP A 124 -13.02 -10.43 -0.16
CA TRP A 124 -13.52 -10.90 -1.44
C TRP A 124 -14.98 -10.50 -1.67
N GLU A 125 -15.77 -10.43 -0.60
CA GLU A 125 -17.17 -10.02 -0.64
C GLU A 125 -17.31 -8.54 -1.05
N SER A 126 -16.43 -7.67 -0.52
CA SER A 126 -16.38 -6.26 -0.93
C SER A 126 -16.01 -6.13 -2.40
N LEU A 127 -15.04 -6.93 -2.89
CA LEU A 127 -14.68 -6.93 -4.32
C LEU A 127 -15.83 -7.42 -5.19
N SER A 128 -16.49 -8.51 -4.80
CA SER A 128 -17.65 -9.06 -5.54
C SER A 128 -18.77 -8.02 -5.64
N ARG A 129 -19.11 -7.35 -4.53
CA ARG A 129 -20.11 -6.28 -4.51
C ARG A 129 -19.73 -5.11 -5.43
N LEU A 130 -18.44 -4.71 -5.44
CA LEU A 130 -17.96 -3.68 -6.33
C LEU A 130 -18.07 -4.09 -7.79
N ASN A 131 -17.63 -5.31 -8.16
CA ASN A 131 -17.65 -5.78 -9.53
C ASN A 131 -19.09 -5.95 -10.05
N THR A 132 -20.03 -6.38 -9.21
CA THR A 132 -21.47 -6.34 -9.54
C THR A 132 -21.90 -4.90 -9.88
N GLY A 133 -21.58 -3.93 -9.06
CA GLY A 133 -21.93 -2.53 -9.32
C GLY A 133 -21.24 -1.93 -10.55
N LEU A 134 -20.02 -2.36 -10.88
CA LEU A 134 -19.34 -1.97 -12.11
C LEU A 134 -20.06 -2.54 -13.35
N SER A 135 -20.42 -3.82 -13.32
CA SER A 135 -21.17 -4.47 -14.40
C SER A 135 -22.53 -3.82 -14.64
N GLU A 136 -23.24 -3.42 -13.58
CA GLU A 136 -24.50 -2.68 -13.66
C GLU A 136 -24.37 -1.27 -14.29
N ASN A 137 -23.15 -0.72 -14.30
CA ASN A 137 -22.81 0.56 -14.93
C ASN A 137 -22.06 0.39 -16.27
N ASP A 138 -22.19 -0.76 -16.93
CA ASP A 138 -21.52 -1.10 -18.20
C ASP A 138 -19.99 -0.88 -18.14
N SER A 139 -19.40 -1.12 -16.98
CA SER A 139 -17.95 -1.05 -16.75
C SER A 139 -17.37 -2.45 -16.52
N PHE A 140 -16.08 -2.59 -16.75
CA PHE A 140 -15.42 -3.89 -16.55
C PHE A 140 -15.05 -4.14 -15.10
N GLU A 141 -14.98 -5.40 -14.74
CA GLU A 141 -14.56 -5.85 -13.42
C GLU A 141 -13.09 -5.43 -13.15
N VAL A 142 -12.81 -5.17 -11.89
CA VAL A 142 -11.45 -4.85 -11.43
C VAL A 142 -10.91 -5.96 -10.53
N SER A 143 -9.61 -6.14 -10.57
CA SER A 143 -8.92 -7.12 -9.72
C SER A 143 -8.59 -6.55 -8.33
N MET A 144 -8.40 -7.42 -7.35
CA MET A 144 -8.07 -7.05 -5.97
C MET A 144 -6.74 -6.26 -5.89
N ASN A 145 -5.78 -6.53 -6.76
CA ASN A 145 -4.47 -5.88 -6.76
C ASN A 145 -4.54 -4.36 -6.99
N ARG A 146 -5.61 -3.83 -7.63
CA ARG A 146 -5.82 -2.38 -7.78
C ARG A 146 -5.92 -1.65 -6.44
N PHE A 147 -6.33 -2.35 -5.39
CA PHE A 147 -6.47 -1.80 -4.04
C PHE A 147 -5.20 -1.97 -3.20
N ARG A 148 -4.25 -2.80 -3.65
CA ARG A 148 -2.96 -3.04 -3.00
C ARG A 148 -3.10 -3.43 -1.52
N PRO A 149 -3.93 -4.42 -1.18
CA PRO A 149 -4.09 -4.86 0.20
C PRO A 149 -2.85 -5.62 0.69
N ASN A 150 -2.62 -5.57 2.00
CA ASN A 150 -1.66 -6.45 2.67
C ASN A 150 -2.32 -7.80 3.00
N ILE A 151 -3.61 -7.78 3.33
CA ILE A 151 -4.37 -8.95 3.74
C ILE A 151 -5.71 -8.96 3.02
N VAL A 152 -6.06 -10.09 2.42
CA VAL A 152 -7.37 -10.32 1.82
C VAL A 152 -8.07 -11.44 2.58
N VAL A 153 -9.24 -11.15 3.12
CA VAL A 153 -10.04 -12.11 3.87
C VAL A 153 -11.23 -12.61 3.05
N LYS A 154 -11.79 -13.75 3.45
CA LYS A 154 -13.03 -14.32 2.94
C LYS A 154 -14.06 -14.40 4.05
N ALA A 155 -15.33 -14.48 3.66
CA ALA A 155 -16.47 -14.59 4.58
C ALA A 155 -16.57 -13.43 5.59
N LEU A 156 -16.10 -12.25 5.20
CA LEU A 156 -16.18 -11.03 5.99
C LEU A 156 -16.82 -9.89 5.15
N PRO A 157 -18.13 -9.88 4.98
CA PRO A 157 -18.81 -8.82 4.22
C PRO A 157 -18.72 -7.49 4.98
N ASN A 158 -18.62 -6.40 4.21
CA ASN A 158 -18.61 -5.02 4.72
C ASN A 158 -17.49 -4.76 5.74
N VAL A 159 -16.28 -5.29 5.49
CA VAL A 159 -15.11 -5.03 6.35
C VAL A 159 -14.88 -3.53 6.56
N GLU A 160 -15.28 -2.70 5.61
CA GLU A 160 -15.21 -1.23 5.66
C GLU A 160 -16.05 -0.61 6.80
N MET A 161 -17.07 -1.31 7.29
CA MET A 161 -17.93 -0.86 8.38
C MET A 161 -17.46 -1.32 9.76
N MET A 162 -16.37 -2.06 9.84
CA MET A 162 -15.90 -2.69 11.09
C MET A 162 -14.88 -1.83 11.86
N THR A 163 -14.97 -0.51 11.75
CA THR A 163 -14.10 0.41 12.51
C THR A 163 -14.21 0.13 14.01
N SER A 164 -13.06 0.11 14.69
CA SER A 164 -12.91 -0.20 16.12
C SER A 164 -13.10 -1.66 16.52
N SER A 165 -13.34 -2.58 15.58
CA SER A 165 -13.29 -4.02 15.82
C SER A 165 -11.86 -4.55 15.76
N ASN A 166 -11.64 -5.74 16.29
CA ASN A 166 -10.38 -6.47 16.12
C ASN A 166 -10.61 -7.73 15.29
N LEU A 167 -9.59 -8.11 14.52
CA LEU A 167 -9.51 -9.41 13.87
C LEU A 167 -8.45 -10.23 14.58
N VAL A 168 -8.81 -11.39 15.07
CA VAL A 168 -7.95 -12.26 15.87
C VAL A 168 -7.78 -13.60 15.18
N CYS A 169 -6.55 -14.09 15.11
CA CYS A 169 -6.23 -15.46 14.75
C CYS A 169 -5.80 -16.20 16.02
N GLU A 170 -6.69 -16.97 16.61
CA GLU A 170 -6.41 -17.71 17.87
C GLU A 170 -5.20 -18.64 17.71
N LYS A 171 -5.08 -19.32 16.57
CA LYS A 171 -4.03 -20.29 16.30
C LYS A 171 -2.63 -19.68 16.31
N SER A 172 -2.45 -18.48 15.75
CA SER A 172 -1.15 -17.81 15.64
C SER A 172 -0.95 -16.71 16.69
N GLY A 173 -2.00 -16.31 17.41
CA GLY A 173 -2.00 -15.16 18.30
C GLY A 173 -1.99 -13.81 17.60
N TYR A 174 -2.18 -13.78 16.28
CA TYR A 174 -2.21 -12.54 15.50
C TYR A 174 -3.47 -11.74 15.81
N GLN A 175 -3.30 -10.45 16.06
CA GLN A 175 -4.42 -9.54 16.31
C GLN A 175 -4.24 -8.23 15.58
N PHE A 176 -5.23 -7.87 14.76
CA PHE A 176 -5.30 -6.59 14.06
C PHE A 176 -6.40 -5.72 14.65
N GLY A 177 -6.10 -4.46 14.91
CA GLY A 177 -7.12 -3.46 15.22
C GLY A 177 -7.54 -2.73 13.96
N LEU A 178 -8.80 -2.85 13.57
CA LEU A 178 -9.41 -2.09 12.46
C LEU A 178 -9.66 -0.66 12.93
N ARG A 179 -9.20 0.33 12.20
CA ARG A 179 -9.15 1.72 12.69
C ARG A 179 -9.94 2.71 11.85
N LYS A 180 -9.92 2.56 10.55
CA LYS A 180 -10.53 3.53 9.65
C LYS A 180 -10.82 2.93 8.28
N PRO A 181 -12.00 3.14 7.68
CA PRO A 181 -12.24 2.81 6.28
C PRO A 181 -11.19 3.47 5.38
N CYS A 182 -10.68 2.73 4.42
CA CYS A 182 -9.66 3.25 3.53
C CYS A 182 -10.28 4.03 2.37
N LYS A 183 -10.10 5.36 2.39
CA LYS A 183 -10.52 6.22 1.29
C LYS A 183 -9.63 6.01 0.09
N ARG A 184 -10.21 5.75 -1.06
CA ARG A 184 -9.50 5.42 -2.29
C ARG A 184 -9.24 6.66 -3.14
N CYS A 185 -8.18 6.60 -3.90
CA CYS A 185 -7.74 7.66 -4.82
C CYS A 185 -7.54 7.11 -6.23
N LYS A 186 -7.12 7.98 -7.16
CA LYS A 186 -6.93 7.61 -8.57
C LYS A 186 -6.00 6.42 -8.82
N ILE A 187 -5.15 6.00 -7.86
CA ILE A 187 -4.30 4.82 -8.04
C ILE A 187 -5.15 3.57 -8.36
N THR A 188 -6.36 3.46 -7.81
CA THR A 188 -7.25 2.33 -8.10
C THR A 188 -7.78 2.30 -9.53
N THR A 189 -7.68 3.39 -10.28
CA THR A 189 -8.03 3.43 -11.72
C THR A 189 -6.93 2.85 -12.61
N ILE A 190 -5.71 2.67 -12.06
CA ILE A 190 -4.55 2.19 -12.78
C ILE A 190 -4.53 0.66 -12.74
N ASP A 191 -4.40 0.04 -13.88
CA ASP A 191 -4.15 -1.39 -13.95
C ASP A 191 -2.76 -1.72 -13.41
N GLN A 192 -2.68 -2.64 -12.44
CA GLN A 192 -1.45 -2.91 -11.70
C GLN A 192 -0.46 -3.82 -12.45
N GLU A 193 -0.86 -4.37 -13.59
CA GLU A 193 0.01 -5.19 -14.45
C GLU A 193 0.59 -4.39 -15.61
N THR A 194 -0.22 -3.47 -16.15
CA THR A 194 0.13 -2.74 -17.38
C THR A 194 0.41 -1.26 -17.19
N GLY A 195 -0.03 -0.66 -16.08
CA GLY A 195 -0.01 0.78 -15.86
C GLY A 195 -1.08 1.55 -16.65
N ALA A 196 -1.95 0.86 -17.39
CA ALA A 196 -2.99 1.49 -18.19
C ALA A 196 -4.15 2.04 -17.34
N ILE A 197 -4.76 3.12 -17.82
CA ILE A 197 -6.00 3.68 -17.26
C ILE A 197 -7.06 3.60 -18.35
N GLU A 198 -7.89 2.57 -18.29
CA GLU A 198 -8.97 2.38 -19.27
C GLU A 198 -10.14 3.33 -19.02
N ASN A 199 -10.52 3.49 -17.75
CA ASN A 199 -11.55 4.43 -17.32
C ASN A 199 -11.06 5.26 -16.13
N PRO A 200 -10.79 6.58 -16.29
CA PRO A 200 -10.23 7.41 -15.23
C PRO A 200 -11.22 7.71 -14.07
N LYS A 201 -12.49 7.34 -14.22
CA LYS A 201 -13.52 7.53 -13.19
C LYS A 201 -13.76 6.28 -12.36
N GLU A 202 -13.56 5.09 -12.95
CA GLU A 202 -13.80 3.82 -12.27
C GLU A 202 -12.50 3.22 -11.69
N PRO A 203 -12.59 2.51 -10.57
CA PRO A 203 -13.78 2.12 -9.80
C PRO A 203 -14.30 3.19 -8.80
N LEU A 204 -13.72 4.39 -8.78
CA LEU A 204 -14.03 5.41 -7.76
C LEU A 204 -15.50 5.88 -7.80
N ALA A 205 -16.07 6.07 -8.98
CA ALA A 205 -17.45 6.50 -9.12
C ALA A 205 -18.44 5.44 -8.59
N THR A 206 -18.20 4.18 -8.92
CA THR A 206 -19.03 3.06 -8.43
C THR A 206 -18.85 2.88 -6.91
N LEU A 207 -17.63 2.95 -6.37
CA LEU A 207 -17.39 2.89 -4.91
C LEU A 207 -18.15 3.99 -4.16
N ALA A 208 -18.14 5.21 -4.69
CA ALA A 208 -18.86 6.32 -4.08
C ALA A 208 -20.39 6.11 -4.08
N LYS A 209 -20.96 5.49 -5.13
CA LYS A 209 -22.38 5.14 -5.22
C LYS A 209 -22.75 4.01 -4.25
N LEU A 210 -21.89 2.99 -4.11
CA LEU A 210 -22.15 1.82 -3.28
C LEU A 210 -22.07 2.11 -1.76
N LYS A 211 -21.52 3.24 -1.36
CA LYS A 211 -21.43 3.68 0.05
C LYS A 211 -20.91 2.59 0.97
N PHE A 212 -19.66 2.18 0.78
CA PHE A 212 -19.00 1.22 1.67
C PHE A 212 -18.71 1.78 3.08
N SER A 213 -18.88 3.07 3.31
CA SER A 213 -18.85 3.71 4.63
C SER A 213 -20.10 4.58 4.80
N GLU A 214 -20.72 4.47 5.96
CA GLU A 214 -21.89 5.32 6.33
C GLU A 214 -21.44 6.65 6.95
N GLU A 215 -20.25 6.69 7.55
CA GLU A 215 -19.76 7.84 8.30
C GLU A 215 -19.22 8.96 7.40
N GLU A 216 -18.76 8.64 6.20
CA GLU A 216 -18.13 9.59 5.29
C GLU A 216 -18.63 9.44 3.85
N ASN A 217 -18.76 10.56 3.15
CA ASN A 217 -18.97 10.55 1.70
C ASN A 217 -17.66 10.32 0.95
N GLY A 218 -17.67 9.41 -0.01
CA GLY A 218 -16.50 9.12 -0.84
C GLY A 218 -16.39 7.70 -1.33
N ALA A 219 -15.30 7.42 -2.01
CA ALA A 219 -14.97 6.08 -2.47
C ALA A 219 -14.14 5.38 -1.39
N PHE A 220 -14.69 4.37 -0.75
CA PHE A 220 -14.03 3.57 0.29
C PHE A 220 -13.91 2.12 -0.15
N PHE A 221 -12.82 1.45 0.21
CA PHE A 221 -12.62 0.03 0.00
C PHE A 221 -11.53 -0.49 0.93
N GLY A 222 -11.87 -1.46 1.79
CA GLY A 222 -11.02 -2.03 2.81
C GLY A 222 -10.90 -1.18 4.08
N GLN A 223 -10.27 -1.74 5.09
CA GLN A 223 -9.99 -1.13 6.38
C GLN A 223 -8.49 -0.93 6.59
N ASN A 224 -8.13 0.25 7.01
CA ASN A 224 -6.82 0.52 7.57
C ASN A 224 -6.71 -0.12 8.95
N ALA A 225 -5.61 -0.79 9.19
CA ALA A 225 -5.41 -1.56 10.42
C ALA A 225 -4.02 -1.37 11.00
N ILE A 226 -3.90 -1.61 12.31
CA ILE A 226 -2.64 -1.72 13.04
C ILE A 226 -2.50 -3.11 13.64
N LEU A 227 -1.26 -3.56 13.83
CA LEU A 227 -0.97 -4.80 14.53
C LEU A 227 -1.03 -4.54 16.03
N LEU A 228 -1.72 -5.42 16.77
CA LEU A 228 -1.87 -5.34 18.23
C LEU A 228 -1.10 -6.44 18.95
N SER A 229 -0.71 -7.50 18.25
CA SER A 229 0.07 -8.62 18.78
C SER A 229 1.57 -8.44 18.50
N GLU A 230 2.39 -9.09 19.32
CA GLU A 230 3.83 -9.22 19.09
C GLU A 230 4.15 -10.61 18.52
N HIS A 231 5.20 -10.69 17.69
CA HIS A 231 5.87 -11.93 17.28
C HIS A 231 4.98 -13.07 16.78
N ALA A 232 4.01 -12.76 15.91
CA ALA A 232 3.17 -13.78 15.30
C ALA A 232 3.45 -13.92 13.78
N VAL A 233 3.07 -15.05 13.21
CA VAL A 233 3.16 -15.30 11.76
C VAL A 233 1.77 -15.64 11.24
N LEU A 234 1.24 -14.78 10.38
CA LEU A 234 -0.01 -15.01 9.66
C LEU A 234 0.28 -15.78 8.37
N ARG A 235 -0.51 -16.81 8.08
CA ARG A 235 -0.41 -17.62 6.86
C ARG A 235 -1.70 -17.61 6.07
N VAL A 236 -1.58 -17.77 4.77
CA VAL A 236 -2.76 -18.00 3.92
C VAL A 236 -3.48 -19.25 4.38
N GLY A 237 -4.79 -19.15 4.64
CA GLY A 237 -5.62 -20.20 5.20
C GLY A 237 -5.82 -20.14 6.71
N ASP A 238 -5.17 -19.22 7.42
CA ASP A 238 -5.47 -18.97 8.83
C ASP A 238 -6.87 -18.37 9.00
N LEU A 239 -7.57 -18.79 10.05
CA LEU A 239 -8.91 -18.28 10.38
C LEU A 239 -8.79 -17.03 11.24
N LEU A 240 -9.54 -15.99 10.85
CA LEU A 240 -9.65 -14.74 11.59
C LEU A 240 -11.07 -14.59 12.13
N GLU A 241 -11.20 -14.24 13.38
CA GLU A 241 -12.47 -13.99 14.06
C GLU A 241 -12.58 -12.52 14.47
N ILE A 242 -13.81 -12.02 14.50
CA ILE A 242 -14.10 -10.65 14.96
C ILE A 242 -14.19 -10.69 16.49
N ALA A 243 -13.44 -9.81 17.17
CA ALA A 243 -13.44 -9.65 18.63
C ALA A 243 -13.74 -8.20 19.04
#